data_2fb3bd2acea0b6500766730dca207e5e
#
_entry.id   2fb3bd2acea0b6500766730dca207e5e
#
_cell.length_a   1.000
_cell.length_b   1.000
_cell.length_c   1.000
_cell.angle_alpha   90.00
_cell.angle_beta   90.00
_cell.angle_gamma   90.00
#
_symmetry.space_group_name_H-M   'P 1'
#
loop_
_entity.id
_entity.type
_entity.pdbx_description
1 polymer ?
#
loop_
_entity_poly.entity_id
_entity_poly.type
_entity_poly.pdbx_seq_one_letter_code
_entity_poly.pdbx_strand_id
1 'polypeptide(L)'
;MYERDYGNMLHLVSGVYIPFDIKWKNIGVSVSGGADSAMLAYVLCKLITENDANTTVHIISHIRMWERRPWQRKNSLDVYDWLVGHFTNITFKRHENFISPDLEWGSQGATLIDEYGNINSGDIIEIQSFAKYIAHRENQDINYNAVSHNPSTLEIDNRFLRRDIVFDDSEKTRNLIIRKHGDRYSCHPFRFEEKKWIISCYKLFDALDLLDVTRSCEGDNIDYPDVFKGLDYKSYKDDMRVPTCGKCFWCRERDWALTCD
;
A
#
# COMPACT_ATOMS: atom_id res chain seq x y z
N MET A 1 22.08 20.24 -6.30
CA MET A 1 21.77 21.21 -5.23
C MET A 1 20.27 21.16 -4.99
N TYR A 2 19.82 20.32 -4.07
CA TYR A 2 18.42 20.17 -3.69
C TYR A 2 18.30 20.39 -2.18
N GLU A 3 18.60 21.60 -1.77
CA GLU A 3 18.13 22.06 -0.47
C GLU A 3 16.64 22.31 -0.60
N ARG A 4 15.85 21.46 -0.04
CA ARG A 4 14.45 21.71 0.22
C ARG A 4 14.16 21.42 1.66
N ASP A 5 13.68 22.45 2.26
CA ASP A 5 13.16 22.53 3.59
C ASP A 5 11.93 21.61 3.74
N TYR A 6 12.18 20.30 3.84
CA TYR A 6 11.15 19.33 4.25
C TYR A 6 10.88 19.40 5.76
N GLY A 7 11.60 20.28 6.49
CA GLY A 7 11.55 20.32 7.93
C GLY A 7 10.16 20.52 8.52
N ASN A 8 9.34 21.32 7.85
CA ASN A 8 7.95 21.58 8.29
C ASN A 8 6.93 20.57 7.73
N MET A 9 7.33 19.67 6.85
CA MET A 9 6.46 18.69 6.19
C MET A 9 6.65 17.28 6.73
N LEU A 10 7.63 17.03 7.60
CA LEU A 10 7.92 15.70 8.12
C LEU A 10 7.32 15.53 9.52
N HIS A 11 6.26 14.75 9.62
CA HIS A 11 5.65 14.37 10.87
C HIS A 11 6.24 13.06 11.37
N LEU A 12 6.77 13.06 12.60
CA LEU A 12 7.29 11.86 13.22
C LEU A 12 6.14 11.06 13.83
N VAL A 13 5.87 9.89 13.24
CA VAL A 13 4.85 8.97 13.73
C VAL A 13 5.53 7.68 14.17
N SER A 14 5.56 7.42 15.47
CA SER A 14 6.18 6.22 16.05
C SER A 14 7.61 5.95 15.54
N GLY A 15 8.41 7.01 15.38
CA GLY A 15 9.79 6.92 14.90
C GLY A 15 9.97 7.01 13.39
N VAL A 16 8.88 7.01 12.61
CA VAL A 16 8.93 7.09 11.15
C VAL A 16 8.46 8.45 10.66
N TYR A 17 9.18 9.02 9.69
CA TYR A 17 8.82 10.29 9.10
C TYR A 17 7.76 10.12 8.01
N ILE A 18 6.61 10.75 8.22
CA ILE A 18 5.53 10.83 7.25
C ILE A 18 5.48 12.25 6.69
N PRO A 19 5.82 12.49 5.42
CA PRO A 19 5.66 13.80 4.81
C PRO A 19 4.18 14.17 4.75
N PHE A 20 3.82 15.33 5.30
CA PHE A 20 2.46 15.85 5.24
C PHE A 20 2.51 17.39 5.38
N ASP A 21 1.85 18.11 4.47
CA ASP A 21 1.67 19.56 4.55
C ASP A 21 0.18 19.88 4.68
N ILE A 22 -0.19 20.63 5.71
CA ILE A 22 -1.56 21.07 5.96
C ILE A 22 -2.16 21.91 4.80
N LYS A 23 -1.32 22.42 3.93
CA LYS A 23 -1.72 23.17 2.72
C LYS A 23 -2.16 22.27 1.58
N TRP A 24 -1.80 21.01 1.60
CA TRP A 24 -2.21 20.07 0.55
C TRP A 24 -3.73 19.86 0.56
N LYS A 25 -4.32 20.00 -0.60
CA LYS A 25 -5.77 19.91 -0.78
C LYS A 25 -6.22 18.53 -1.24
N ASN A 26 -5.35 17.84 -1.96
CA ASN A 26 -5.65 16.53 -2.51
C ASN A 26 -4.44 15.60 -2.33
N ILE A 27 -4.61 14.52 -1.59
CA ILE A 27 -3.58 13.49 -1.45
C ILE A 27 -4.07 12.15 -1.99
N GLY A 28 -3.21 11.45 -2.72
CA GLY A 28 -3.47 10.10 -3.20
C GLY A 28 -2.86 9.06 -2.27
N VAL A 29 -3.58 7.98 -2.00
CA VAL A 29 -3.08 6.82 -1.23
C VAL A 29 -3.43 5.54 -1.95
N SER A 30 -2.41 4.74 -2.30
CA SER A 30 -2.62 3.42 -2.87
C SER A 30 -3.02 2.43 -1.79
N VAL A 31 -4.25 1.88 -1.88
CA VAL A 31 -4.82 0.94 -0.91
C VAL A 31 -5.14 -0.39 -1.61
N SER A 32 -4.35 -1.40 -1.29
CA SER A 32 -4.51 -2.77 -1.81
C SER A 32 -5.45 -3.64 -0.98
N GLY A 33 -5.88 -3.16 0.20
CA GLY A 33 -6.57 -3.96 1.20
C GLY A 33 -5.64 -4.74 2.14
N GLY A 34 -4.31 -4.63 1.98
CA GLY A 34 -3.32 -5.19 2.88
C GLY A 34 -3.02 -4.27 4.08
N ALA A 35 -2.45 -4.85 5.14
CA ALA A 35 -2.19 -4.16 6.40
C ALA A 35 -1.31 -2.89 6.24
N ASP A 36 -0.29 -2.92 5.38
CA ASP A 36 0.63 -1.78 5.21
C ASP A 36 -0.12 -0.57 4.65
N SER A 37 -0.86 -0.78 3.56
CA SER A 37 -1.58 0.31 2.88
C SER A 37 -2.74 0.84 3.71
N ALA A 38 -3.40 -0.01 4.50
CA ALA A 38 -4.45 0.39 5.42
C ALA A 38 -3.89 1.25 6.55
N MET A 39 -2.76 0.84 7.17
CA MET A 39 -2.11 1.64 8.22
C MET A 39 -1.61 2.98 7.68
N LEU A 40 -1.03 3.03 6.47
CA LEU A 40 -0.62 4.30 5.88
C LEU A 40 -1.80 5.25 5.68
N ALA A 41 -2.90 4.75 5.13
CA ALA A 41 -4.11 5.55 4.95
C ALA A 41 -4.67 6.05 6.31
N TYR A 42 -4.68 5.20 7.33
CA TYR A 42 -5.07 5.56 8.69
C TYR A 42 -4.21 6.70 9.25
N VAL A 43 -2.88 6.57 9.20
CA VAL A 43 -1.94 7.59 9.71
C VAL A 43 -2.14 8.92 9.01
N LEU A 44 -2.34 8.93 7.68
CA LEU A 44 -2.60 10.16 6.94
C LEU A 44 -3.93 10.80 7.36
N CYS A 45 -4.99 10.01 7.50
CA CYS A 45 -6.29 10.51 8.00
C CYS A 45 -6.19 11.06 9.43
N LYS A 46 -5.40 10.40 10.29
CA LYS A 46 -5.11 10.88 11.64
C LYS A 46 -4.37 12.22 11.61
N LEU A 47 -3.33 12.38 10.78
CA LEU A 47 -2.63 13.65 10.62
C LEU A 47 -3.54 14.77 10.10
N ILE A 48 -4.42 14.48 9.13
CA ILE A 48 -5.42 15.42 8.62
C ILE A 48 -6.32 15.89 9.75
N THR A 49 -6.86 14.96 10.53
CA THR A 49 -7.79 15.26 11.64
C THR A 49 -7.11 16.03 12.76
N GLU A 50 -5.91 15.61 13.18
CA GLU A 50 -5.17 16.27 14.29
C GLU A 50 -4.70 17.69 13.96
N ASN A 51 -4.51 17.98 12.66
CA ASN A 51 -4.08 19.31 12.21
C ASN A 51 -5.24 20.15 11.64
N ASP A 52 -6.49 19.68 11.74
CA ASP A 52 -7.68 20.34 11.19
C ASP A 52 -7.48 20.74 9.71
N ALA A 53 -6.82 19.86 8.95
CA ALA A 53 -6.48 20.15 7.57
C ALA A 53 -7.68 19.87 6.64
N ASN A 54 -7.97 20.81 5.75
CA ASN A 54 -9.01 20.65 4.73
C ASN A 54 -8.44 19.93 3.50
N THR A 55 -8.23 18.62 3.63
CA THR A 55 -7.61 17.76 2.64
C THR A 55 -8.57 16.67 2.18
N THR A 56 -8.73 16.49 0.87
CA THR A 56 -9.43 15.34 0.28
C THR A 56 -8.47 14.17 0.12
N VAL A 57 -8.88 13.00 0.58
CA VAL A 57 -8.12 11.74 0.47
C VAL A 57 -8.64 10.92 -0.71
N HIS A 58 -7.79 10.72 -1.71
CA HIS A 58 -8.07 9.89 -2.87
C HIS A 58 -7.52 8.48 -2.66
N ILE A 59 -8.39 7.53 -2.37
CA ILE A 59 -8.04 6.11 -2.24
C ILE A 59 -7.95 5.48 -3.62
N ILE A 60 -6.77 4.99 -3.99
CA ILE A 60 -6.48 4.39 -5.29
C ILE A 60 -6.28 2.89 -5.09
N SER A 61 -7.13 2.08 -5.70
CA SER A 61 -7.07 0.62 -5.60
C SER A 61 -6.79 0.01 -6.96
N HIS A 62 -5.74 -0.78 -7.06
CA HIS A 62 -5.38 -1.52 -8.25
C HIS A 62 -5.89 -2.96 -8.11
N ILE A 63 -6.88 -3.31 -8.91
CA ILE A 63 -7.65 -4.54 -8.80
C ILE A 63 -7.17 -5.53 -9.87
N ARG A 64 -6.45 -6.56 -9.43
CA ARG A 64 -6.06 -7.68 -10.27
C ARG A 64 -7.15 -8.75 -10.20
N MET A 65 -8.23 -8.56 -10.95
CA MET A 65 -9.37 -9.48 -11.01
C MET A 65 -9.07 -10.68 -11.92
N TRP A 66 -7.95 -11.35 -11.66
CA TRP A 66 -7.57 -12.57 -12.35
C TRP A 66 -8.23 -13.79 -11.69
N GLU A 67 -8.17 -14.91 -12.35
CA GLU A 67 -8.63 -16.19 -11.83
C GLU A 67 -7.96 -16.55 -10.48
N ARG A 68 -6.80 -15.93 -10.20
CA ARG A 68 -6.03 -16.18 -8.98
C ARG A 68 -6.49 -15.40 -7.76
N ARG A 69 -6.94 -14.13 -7.91
CA ARG A 69 -7.20 -13.22 -6.78
C ARG A 69 -8.48 -12.42 -6.95
N PRO A 70 -9.63 -13.04 -7.11
CA PRO A 70 -10.89 -12.33 -7.36
C PRO A 70 -11.32 -11.46 -6.16
N TRP A 71 -10.83 -11.74 -4.96
CA TRP A 71 -11.18 -11.06 -3.71
C TRP A 71 -10.45 -9.74 -3.46
N GLN A 72 -9.49 -9.35 -4.31
CA GLN A 72 -8.68 -8.15 -4.08
C GLN A 72 -9.51 -6.87 -4.01
N ARG A 73 -10.57 -6.79 -4.83
CA ARG A 73 -11.51 -5.66 -4.80
C ARG A 73 -12.20 -5.53 -3.46
N LYS A 74 -12.75 -6.63 -2.95
CA LYS A 74 -13.45 -6.69 -1.66
C LYS A 74 -12.56 -6.20 -0.52
N ASN A 75 -11.33 -6.70 -0.44
CA ASN A 75 -10.42 -6.32 0.65
C ASN A 75 -10.08 -4.81 0.63
N SER A 76 -9.89 -4.22 -0.55
CA SER A 76 -9.65 -2.79 -0.66
C SER A 76 -10.91 -1.97 -0.33
N LEU A 77 -12.10 -2.50 -0.63
CA LEU A 77 -13.38 -1.88 -0.29
C LEU A 77 -13.61 -1.90 1.22
N ASP A 78 -13.36 -3.02 1.89
CA ASP A 78 -13.53 -3.13 3.34
C ASP A 78 -12.66 -2.12 4.10
N VAL A 79 -11.40 -1.94 3.67
CA VAL A 79 -10.52 -0.91 4.24
C VAL A 79 -11.06 0.49 3.97
N TYR A 80 -11.53 0.76 2.74
CA TYR A 80 -12.13 2.05 2.39
C TYR A 80 -13.36 2.36 3.26
N ASP A 81 -14.29 1.43 3.38
CA ASP A 81 -15.53 1.60 4.14
C ASP A 81 -15.24 1.81 5.63
N TRP A 82 -14.25 1.09 6.18
CA TRP A 82 -13.79 1.31 7.55
C TRP A 82 -13.25 2.73 7.74
N LEU A 83 -12.35 3.20 6.85
CA LEU A 83 -11.78 4.55 6.93
C LEU A 83 -12.84 5.63 6.85
N VAL A 84 -13.79 5.51 5.92
CA VAL A 84 -14.90 6.46 5.77
C VAL A 84 -15.79 6.48 7.01
N GLY A 85 -16.07 5.32 7.60
CA GLY A 85 -16.86 5.21 8.82
C GLY A 85 -16.16 5.79 10.05
N HIS A 86 -14.84 5.68 10.11
CA HIS A 86 -14.03 6.13 11.25
C HIS A 86 -13.69 7.63 11.19
N PHE A 87 -13.37 8.16 10.01
CA PHE A 87 -12.97 9.57 9.81
C PHE A 87 -14.06 10.36 9.09
N THR A 88 -15.15 10.64 9.81
CA THR A 88 -16.35 11.30 9.26
C THR A 88 -16.14 12.76 8.88
N ASN A 89 -15.07 13.39 9.33
CA ASN A 89 -14.67 14.77 9.03
C ASN A 89 -13.81 14.90 7.78
N ILE A 90 -13.43 13.78 7.13
CA ILE A 90 -12.57 13.78 5.94
C ILE A 90 -13.41 13.51 4.68
N THR A 91 -13.12 14.24 3.63
CA THR A 91 -13.67 13.94 2.30
C THR A 91 -12.86 12.86 1.62
N PHE A 92 -13.50 11.74 1.28
CA PHE A 92 -12.90 10.63 0.56
C PHE A 92 -13.39 10.54 -0.88
N LYS A 93 -12.48 10.18 -1.80
CA LYS A 93 -12.81 9.76 -3.16
C LYS A 93 -12.14 8.43 -3.45
N ARG A 94 -12.86 7.49 -4.05
CA ARG A 94 -12.34 6.19 -4.43
C ARG A 94 -12.12 6.07 -5.93
N HIS A 95 -10.98 5.51 -6.32
CA HIS A 95 -10.60 5.23 -7.69
C HIS A 95 -10.18 3.77 -7.81
N GLU A 96 -10.77 3.04 -8.72
CA GLU A 96 -10.47 1.63 -9.00
C GLU A 96 -9.82 1.51 -10.37
N ASN A 97 -8.70 0.82 -10.42
CA ASN A 97 -8.03 0.41 -11.65
C ASN A 97 -8.15 -1.11 -11.81
N PHE A 98 -8.84 -1.54 -12.85
CA PHE A 98 -8.99 -2.97 -13.17
C PHE A 98 -7.89 -3.38 -14.14
N ILE A 99 -6.91 -4.11 -13.62
CA ILE A 99 -5.74 -4.55 -14.40
C ILE A 99 -6.10 -5.79 -15.20
N SER A 100 -5.82 -5.74 -16.52
CA SER A 100 -6.08 -6.86 -17.42
C SER A 100 -5.23 -8.09 -17.06
N PRO A 101 -5.81 -9.31 -17.12
CA PRO A 101 -5.06 -10.56 -16.95
C PRO A 101 -3.88 -10.71 -17.93
N ASP A 102 -3.97 -10.12 -19.12
CA ASP A 102 -2.93 -10.17 -20.14
C ASP A 102 -1.64 -9.42 -19.73
N LEU A 103 -1.74 -8.58 -18.71
CA LEU A 103 -0.60 -7.82 -18.16
C LEU A 103 0.03 -8.51 -16.94
N GLU A 104 -0.44 -9.69 -16.56
CA GLU A 104 0.07 -10.40 -15.37
C GLU A 104 1.55 -10.77 -15.53
N TRP A 105 2.29 -10.65 -14.42
CA TRP A 105 3.66 -11.14 -14.30
C TRP A 105 3.74 -12.63 -14.65
N GLY A 106 4.58 -12.96 -15.64
CA GLY A 106 4.75 -14.33 -16.11
C GLY A 106 3.89 -14.70 -17.32
N SER A 107 2.95 -13.87 -17.76
CA SER A 107 2.34 -14.01 -19.08
C SER A 107 3.38 -13.72 -20.15
N GLN A 108 3.48 -14.56 -21.18
CA GLN A 108 4.41 -14.37 -22.28
C GLN A 108 4.10 -13.07 -23.02
N GLY A 109 4.90 -12.04 -22.80
CA GLY A 109 4.77 -10.75 -23.47
C GLY A 109 4.58 -9.53 -22.58
N ALA A 110 4.44 -9.71 -21.27
CA ALA A 110 4.16 -8.60 -20.35
C ALA A 110 5.38 -7.81 -19.86
N THR A 111 6.55 -7.99 -20.49
CA THR A 111 7.75 -7.26 -20.10
C THR A 111 7.86 -6.00 -20.94
N LEU A 112 7.70 -4.85 -20.33
CA LEU A 112 7.80 -3.55 -20.96
C LEU A 112 8.95 -2.76 -20.35
N ILE A 113 9.49 -1.84 -21.13
CA ILE A 113 10.52 -0.91 -20.67
C ILE A 113 9.81 0.37 -20.21
N ASP A 114 10.01 0.77 -18.96
CA ASP A 114 9.46 2.03 -18.45
C ASP A 114 10.20 3.26 -19.01
N GLU A 115 9.70 4.44 -18.71
CA GLU A 115 10.28 5.72 -19.16
C GLU A 115 11.73 5.96 -18.67
N TYR A 116 12.21 5.14 -17.72
CA TYR A 116 13.58 5.20 -17.18
C TYR A 116 14.49 4.08 -17.71
N GLY A 117 13.99 3.26 -18.64
CA GLY A 117 14.73 2.14 -19.22
C GLY A 117 14.74 0.88 -18.35
N ASN A 118 13.95 0.80 -17.28
CA ASN A 118 13.83 -0.39 -16.47
C ASN A 118 12.85 -1.38 -17.10
N ILE A 119 13.19 -2.65 -17.02
CA ILE A 119 12.29 -3.72 -17.43
C ILE A 119 11.29 -3.98 -16.29
N ASN A 120 10.01 -3.70 -16.55
CA ASN A 120 8.92 -3.92 -15.61
C ASN A 120 7.86 -4.84 -16.22
N SER A 121 7.07 -5.49 -15.36
CA SER A 121 5.87 -6.20 -15.82
C SER A 121 4.80 -5.20 -16.28
N GLY A 122 3.96 -5.62 -17.22
CA GLY A 122 2.89 -4.78 -17.76
C GLY A 122 1.92 -4.27 -16.69
N ASP A 123 1.64 -5.08 -15.66
CA ASP A 123 0.78 -4.67 -14.55
C ASP A 123 1.38 -3.54 -13.71
N ILE A 124 2.70 -3.53 -13.49
CA ILE A 124 3.37 -2.43 -12.78
C ILE A 124 3.29 -1.13 -13.59
N ILE A 125 3.49 -1.20 -14.90
CA ILE A 125 3.36 -0.02 -15.77
C ILE A 125 1.94 0.50 -15.78
N GLU A 126 0.95 -0.38 -15.84
CA GLU A 126 -0.47 0.00 -15.77
C GLU A 126 -0.81 0.66 -14.42
N ILE A 127 -0.33 0.11 -13.31
CA ILE A 127 -0.48 0.68 -11.96
C ILE A 127 0.10 2.09 -11.91
N GLN A 128 1.32 2.27 -12.42
CA GLN A 128 1.99 3.57 -12.41
C GLN A 128 1.27 4.58 -13.31
N SER A 129 0.85 4.16 -14.50
CA SER A 129 0.14 5.01 -15.45
C SER A 129 -1.20 5.48 -14.91
N PHE A 130 -1.96 4.58 -14.30
CA PHE A 130 -3.22 4.94 -13.66
C PHE A 130 -3.02 5.89 -12.47
N ALA A 131 -2.06 5.62 -11.61
CA ALA A 131 -1.75 6.49 -10.48
C ALA A 131 -1.36 7.89 -10.94
N LYS A 132 -0.54 8.02 -11.99
CA LYS A 132 -0.19 9.30 -12.62
C LYS A 132 -1.42 10.00 -13.21
N TYR A 133 -2.28 9.25 -13.90
CA TYR A 133 -3.52 9.78 -14.47
C TYR A 133 -4.44 10.37 -13.40
N ILE A 134 -4.69 9.64 -12.30
CA ILE A 134 -5.51 10.11 -11.18
C ILE A 134 -4.87 11.30 -10.50
N ALA A 135 -3.55 11.26 -10.26
CA ALA A 135 -2.84 12.38 -9.67
C ALA A 135 -2.97 13.66 -10.50
N HIS A 136 -2.98 13.53 -11.83
CA HIS A 136 -3.20 14.66 -12.73
C HIS A 136 -4.66 15.13 -12.73
N ARG A 137 -5.60 14.23 -12.90
CA ARG A 137 -7.03 14.54 -12.99
C ARG A 137 -7.57 15.20 -11.72
N GLU A 138 -7.14 14.72 -10.57
CA GLU A 138 -7.60 15.19 -9.26
C GLU A 138 -6.69 16.27 -8.66
N ASN A 139 -5.68 16.76 -9.40
CA ASN A 139 -4.70 17.74 -8.92
C ASN A 139 -4.09 17.36 -7.57
N GLN A 140 -3.63 16.11 -7.44
CA GLN A 140 -3.02 15.65 -6.20
C GLN A 140 -1.68 16.32 -5.96
N ASP A 141 -1.46 16.78 -4.73
CA ASP A 141 -0.20 17.39 -4.28
C ASP A 141 0.87 16.31 -4.08
N ILE A 142 0.44 15.14 -3.56
CA ILE A 142 1.29 13.99 -3.28
C ILE A 142 0.53 12.68 -3.47
N ASN A 143 1.27 11.61 -3.84
CA ASN A 143 0.77 10.26 -3.88
C ASN A 143 1.61 9.35 -2.97
N TYR A 144 0.95 8.57 -2.12
CA TYR A 144 1.56 7.68 -1.15
C TYR A 144 1.38 6.21 -1.53
N ASN A 145 2.45 5.43 -1.32
CA ASN A 145 2.44 3.99 -1.45
C ASN A 145 3.05 3.34 -0.20
N ALA A 146 2.38 2.34 0.32
CA ALA A 146 2.84 1.57 1.47
C ALA A 146 3.59 0.32 1.02
N VAL A 147 4.89 0.46 0.85
CA VAL A 147 5.77 -0.66 0.59
C VAL A 147 6.68 -0.80 1.80
N SER A 148 6.54 -1.89 2.57
CA SER A 148 7.38 -2.19 3.72
C SER A 148 8.64 -2.95 3.33
N HIS A 149 9.64 -2.95 4.21
CA HIS A 149 10.86 -3.73 4.10
C HIS A 149 10.60 -5.19 4.52
N ASN A 150 11.33 -6.13 3.92
CA ASN A 150 11.32 -7.50 4.39
C ASN A 150 12.03 -7.59 5.75
N PRO A 151 11.61 -8.48 6.67
CA PRO A 151 12.29 -8.65 7.93
C PRO A 151 13.75 -9.03 7.72
N SER A 152 14.63 -8.43 8.56
CA SER A 152 16.07 -8.69 8.54
C SER A 152 16.43 -10.06 9.14
N THR A 153 15.50 -10.68 9.88
CA THR A 153 15.69 -11.96 10.54
C THR A 153 15.33 -13.11 9.61
N LEU A 154 16.16 -14.16 9.62
CA LEU A 154 15.98 -15.38 8.81
C LEU A 154 14.84 -16.28 9.27
N GLU A 155 13.99 -15.81 10.18
CA GLU A 155 12.83 -16.57 10.68
C GLU A 155 11.75 -16.78 9.61
N ILE A 156 11.77 -15.96 8.56
CA ILE A 156 10.86 -16.07 7.43
C ILE A 156 11.68 -16.30 6.17
N ASP A 157 11.21 -17.22 5.32
CA ASP A 157 11.82 -17.48 4.01
C ASP A 157 11.79 -16.20 3.14
N ASN A 158 12.95 -15.54 3.03
CA ASN A 158 13.14 -14.27 2.33
C ASN A 158 13.24 -14.45 0.81
N ARG A 159 12.24 -15.05 0.16
CA ARG A 159 12.23 -15.21 -1.31
C ARG A 159 12.23 -13.89 -2.07
N PHE A 160 11.85 -12.80 -1.43
CA PHE A 160 11.74 -11.48 -2.03
C PHE A 160 12.59 -10.47 -1.27
N LEU A 161 13.90 -10.73 -1.18
CA LEU A 161 14.85 -9.76 -0.64
C LEU A 161 14.69 -8.44 -1.40
N ARG A 162 13.95 -7.53 -0.81
CA ARG A 162 13.99 -6.14 -1.21
C ARG A 162 15.30 -5.60 -0.68
N ARG A 163 16.27 -5.45 -1.56
CA ARG A 163 17.60 -4.84 -1.42
C ARG A 163 18.05 -4.57 0.03
N ASP A 164 19.25 -4.96 0.36
CA ASP A 164 19.98 -4.51 1.55
C ASP A 164 20.05 -2.97 1.57
N ILE A 165 19.09 -2.36 2.24
CA ILE A 165 19.09 -0.92 2.42
C ILE A 165 19.63 -0.69 3.80
N VAL A 166 20.87 -0.22 3.85
CA VAL A 166 21.48 0.24 5.10
C VAL A 166 20.69 1.46 5.57
N PHE A 167 20.10 1.37 6.75
CA PHE A 167 19.47 2.51 7.41
C PHE A 167 20.54 3.53 7.75
N ASP A 168 20.36 4.70 7.21
CA ASP A 168 21.11 5.88 7.52
C ASP A 168 20.08 7.00 7.74
N ASP A 169 20.09 7.62 8.92
CA ASP A 169 19.25 8.79 9.25
C ASP A 169 19.63 10.04 8.43
N SER A 170 20.49 9.85 7.46
CA SER A 170 20.97 10.90 6.60
C SER A 170 19.87 11.43 5.65
N GLU A 171 20.10 12.62 5.16
CA GLU A 171 19.34 13.28 4.09
C GLU A 171 19.13 12.38 2.85
N LYS A 172 20.05 11.43 2.61
CA LYS A 172 19.98 10.46 1.53
C LYS A 172 18.82 9.47 1.71
N THR A 173 18.56 9.03 2.93
CA THR A 173 17.42 8.15 3.27
C THR A 173 16.11 8.88 3.12
N ARG A 174 16.02 10.15 3.53
CA ARG A 174 14.82 10.98 3.34
C ARG A 174 14.50 11.18 1.87
N ASN A 175 15.49 11.42 1.01
CA ASN A 175 15.33 11.55 -0.43
C ASN A 175 14.87 10.26 -1.13
N LEU A 176 15.04 9.09 -0.49
CA LEU A 176 14.53 7.82 -1.00
C LEU A 176 13.04 7.59 -0.66
N ILE A 177 12.55 8.24 0.41
CA ILE A 177 11.14 8.14 0.83
C ILE A 177 10.25 9.03 -0.04
N ILE A 178 10.69 10.25 -0.34
CA ILE A 178 9.93 11.22 -1.10
C ILE A 178 10.66 11.59 -2.40
N ARG A 179 9.93 11.57 -3.51
CA ARG A 179 10.44 11.97 -4.82
C ARG A 179 9.55 13.05 -5.41
N LYS A 180 10.18 14.05 -6.02
CA LYS A 180 9.47 15.11 -6.75
C LYS A 180 9.43 14.78 -8.24
N HIS A 181 8.24 14.87 -8.82
CA HIS A 181 7.96 14.70 -10.25
C HIS A 181 7.23 15.96 -10.76
N GLY A 182 7.96 16.91 -11.35
CA GLY A 182 7.39 18.19 -11.71
C GLY A 182 6.89 18.96 -10.46
N ASP A 183 5.61 19.26 -10.41
CA ASP A 183 4.97 19.97 -9.28
C ASP A 183 4.43 19.03 -8.19
N ARG A 184 4.56 17.71 -8.37
CA ARG A 184 3.98 16.70 -7.51
C ARG A 184 5.01 15.87 -6.79
N TYR A 185 4.55 15.20 -5.75
CA TYR A 185 5.38 14.30 -4.96
C TYR A 185 4.86 12.87 -5.01
N SER A 186 5.76 11.90 -4.94
CA SER A 186 5.45 10.52 -4.59
C SER A 186 6.21 10.13 -3.33
N CYS A 187 5.59 9.34 -2.47
CA CYS A 187 6.15 9.00 -1.17
C CYS A 187 5.93 7.53 -0.82
N HIS A 188 6.97 6.93 -0.24
CA HIS A 188 6.97 5.55 0.27
C HIS A 188 7.47 5.55 1.72
N PRO A 189 6.67 6.04 2.69
CA PRO A 189 7.18 6.30 4.04
C PRO A 189 7.58 5.04 4.79
N PHE A 190 6.96 3.88 4.47
CA PHE A 190 7.26 2.59 5.11
C PHE A 190 8.35 1.78 4.41
N ARG A 191 9.04 2.37 3.43
CA ARG A 191 10.01 1.64 2.61
C ARG A 191 11.11 0.95 3.40
N PHE A 192 11.45 1.48 4.56
CA PHE A 192 12.50 0.99 5.43
C PHE A 192 11.98 0.28 6.68
N GLU A 193 10.66 0.22 6.83
CA GLU A 193 10.02 -0.37 8.00
C GLU A 193 9.64 -1.82 7.76
N GLU A 194 9.88 -2.66 8.76
CA GLU A 194 9.42 -4.04 8.76
C GLU A 194 7.93 -4.14 9.16
N LYS A 195 7.30 -5.24 8.81
CA LYS A 195 5.89 -5.50 9.13
C LYS A 195 5.59 -5.41 10.64
N LYS A 196 6.55 -5.79 11.52
CA LYS A 196 6.39 -5.68 12.98
C LYS A 196 6.12 -4.24 13.43
N TRP A 197 6.82 -3.25 12.84
CA TRP A 197 6.56 -1.84 13.14
C TRP A 197 5.13 -1.45 12.71
N ILE A 198 4.69 -1.89 11.54
CA ILE A 198 3.34 -1.60 11.07
C ILE A 198 2.29 -2.21 12.01
N ILE A 199 2.49 -3.44 12.46
CA ILE A 199 1.60 -4.10 13.42
C ILE A 199 1.63 -3.39 14.79
N SER A 200 2.80 -2.92 15.24
CA SER A 200 2.89 -2.13 16.49
C SER A 200 2.10 -0.82 16.40
N CYS A 201 2.03 -0.19 15.22
CA CYS A 201 1.19 0.99 15.01
C CYS A 201 -0.30 0.68 15.18
N TYR A 202 -0.78 -0.48 14.70
CA TYR A 202 -2.17 -0.90 14.96
C TYR A 202 -2.47 -1.04 16.46
N LYS A 203 -1.54 -1.62 17.22
CA LYS A 203 -1.65 -1.73 18.69
C LYS A 203 -1.64 -0.35 19.34
N LEU A 204 -0.66 0.51 18.96
CA LEU A 204 -0.47 1.83 19.53
C LEU A 204 -1.66 2.77 19.30
N PHE A 205 -2.27 2.71 18.14
CA PHE A 205 -3.39 3.60 17.77
C PHE A 205 -4.77 3.01 18.08
N ASP A 206 -4.83 1.85 18.74
CA ASP A 206 -6.08 1.13 19.03
C ASP A 206 -6.93 0.89 17.77
N ALA A 207 -6.26 0.47 16.69
CA ALA A 207 -6.87 0.27 15.36
C ALA A 207 -6.82 -1.21 14.93
N LEU A 208 -6.92 -2.14 15.89
CA LEU A 208 -6.89 -3.58 15.60
C LEU A 208 -8.10 -4.04 14.79
N ASP A 209 -9.23 -3.38 14.94
CA ASP A 209 -10.43 -3.60 14.13
C ASP A 209 -10.22 -3.25 12.65
N LEU A 210 -9.38 -2.23 12.35
CA LEU A 210 -8.93 -1.99 10.97
C LEU A 210 -8.01 -3.13 10.50
N LEU A 211 -7.12 -3.64 11.35
CA LEU A 211 -6.28 -4.79 10.99
C LEU A 211 -7.11 -6.02 10.62
N ASP A 212 -8.22 -6.24 11.32
CA ASP A 212 -9.13 -7.38 11.11
C ASP A 212 -9.81 -7.37 9.74
N VAL A 213 -10.05 -6.19 9.16
CA VAL A 213 -10.61 -6.07 7.79
C VAL A 213 -9.54 -6.13 6.70
N THR A 214 -8.25 -6.17 7.06
CA THR A 214 -7.15 -6.26 6.09
C THR A 214 -6.84 -7.69 5.68
N ARG A 215 -6.32 -7.83 4.46
CA ARG A 215 -5.81 -9.11 3.95
C ARG A 215 -4.44 -8.92 3.29
N SER A 216 -3.40 -9.46 3.93
CA SER A 216 -2.04 -9.48 3.36
C SER A 216 -1.75 -10.75 2.56
N CYS A 217 -2.61 -11.77 2.63
CA CYS A 217 -2.43 -13.03 1.92
C CYS A 217 -2.48 -12.83 0.41
N GLU A 218 -1.43 -13.26 -0.28
CA GLU A 218 -1.33 -13.30 -1.75
C GLU A 218 -1.38 -14.72 -2.32
N GLY A 219 -1.67 -15.72 -1.48
CA GLY A 219 -1.93 -17.09 -1.94
C GLY A 219 -3.22 -17.16 -2.73
N ASP A 220 -3.26 -18.04 -3.71
CA ASP A 220 -4.36 -18.21 -4.65
C ASP A 220 -4.76 -19.69 -4.84
N ASN A 221 -5.77 -19.96 -5.66
CA ASN A 221 -6.29 -21.28 -5.94
C ASN A 221 -5.35 -22.16 -6.77
N ILE A 222 -4.32 -21.63 -7.41
CA ILE A 222 -3.32 -22.41 -8.15
C ILE A 222 -2.24 -22.90 -7.21
N ASP A 223 -1.70 -22.00 -6.38
CA ASP A 223 -0.62 -22.32 -5.44
C ASP A 223 -1.13 -23.14 -4.23
N TYR A 224 -2.40 -22.91 -3.83
CA TYR A 224 -3.02 -23.53 -2.65
C TYR A 224 -4.43 -24.05 -2.94
N PRO A 225 -4.59 -24.99 -3.88
CA PRO A 225 -5.92 -25.44 -4.34
C PRO A 225 -6.80 -26.04 -3.24
N ASP A 226 -6.20 -26.66 -2.22
CA ASP A 226 -6.97 -27.22 -1.09
C ASP A 226 -7.61 -26.14 -0.21
N VAL A 227 -6.96 -24.96 -0.10
CA VAL A 227 -7.46 -23.82 0.68
C VAL A 227 -8.52 -23.04 -0.08
N PHE A 228 -8.34 -22.88 -1.38
CA PHE A 228 -9.18 -22.03 -2.23
C PHE A 228 -10.08 -22.82 -3.19
N LYS A 229 -10.37 -24.08 -2.85
CA LYS A 229 -11.20 -24.96 -3.68
C LYS A 229 -12.55 -24.31 -4.01
N GLY A 230 -12.82 -24.17 -5.30
CA GLY A 230 -14.06 -23.57 -5.80
C GLY A 230 -14.11 -22.04 -5.76
N LEU A 231 -13.03 -21.39 -5.32
CA LEU A 231 -12.91 -19.92 -5.36
C LEU A 231 -12.09 -19.51 -6.59
N ASP A 232 -12.75 -19.23 -7.65
CA ASP A 232 -12.15 -18.67 -8.86
C ASP A 232 -12.82 -17.33 -9.24
N TYR A 233 -12.29 -16.67 -10.25
CA TYR A 233 -12.82 -15.40 -10.72
C TYR A 233 -14.30 -15.47 -11.13
N LYS A 234 -14.75 -16.61 -11.69
CA LYS A 234 -16.11 -16.78 -12.21
C LYS A 234 -17.13 -17.07 -11.12
N SER A 235 -16.69 -17.75 -10.05
CA SER A 235 -17.53 -18.13 -8.92
C SER A 235 -17.53 -17.12 -7.77
N TYR A 236 -16.57 -16.20 -7.74
CA TYR A 236 -16.42 -15.22 -6.68
C TYR A 236 -17.53 -14.17 -6.69
N LYS A 237 -17.99 -13.82 -5.48
CA LYS A 237 -18.90 -12.68 -5.23
C LYS A 237 -18.33 -11.81 -4.12
N ASP A 238 -18.54 -10.49 -4.21
CA ASP A 238 -17.98 -9.52 -3.26
C ASP A 238 -18.43 -9.69 -1.80
N ASP A 239 -19.48 -10.46 -1.55
CA ASP A 239 -19.94 -10.81 -0.19
C ASP A 239 -19.29 -12.07 0.39
N MET A 240 -18.52 -12.80 -0.40
CA MET A 240 -17.87 -14.04 0.04
C MET A 240 -16.65 -13.74 0.92
N ARG A 241 -16.58 -14.43 2.06
CA ARG A 241 -15.37 -14.46 2.88
C ARG A 241 -14.38 -15.46 2.29
N VAL A 242 -13.16 -15.01 2.07
CA VAL A 242 -12.08 -15.82 1.54
C VAL A 242 -11.05 -16.08 2.63
N PRO A 243 -10.73 -17.36 2.94
CA PRO A 243 -9.72 -17.68 3.95
C PRO A 243 -8.33 -17.21 3.49
N THR A 244 -7.42 -16.97 4.43
CA THR A 244 -6.00 -16.82 4.15
C THR A 244 -5.36 -18.19 3.97
N CYS A 245 -4.34 -18.32 3.11
CA CYS A 245 -3.69 -19.62 2.92
C CYS A 245 -2.83 -20.05 4.12
N GLY A 246 -2.41 -19.12 4.98
CA GLY A 246 -1.52 -19.39 6.13
C GLY A 246 -0.09 -19.82 5.76
N LYS A 247 0.23 -19.92 4.46
CA LYS A 247 1.48 -20.55 3.98
C LYS A 247 2.35 -19.64 3.12
N CYS A 248 1.76 -18.65 2.43
CA CYS A 248 2.53 -17.74 1.61
C CYS A 248 3.43 -16.83 2.48
N PHE A 249 4.43 -16.22 1.85
CA PHE A 249 5.36 -15.30 2.52
C PHE A 249 4.61 -14.26 3.35
N TRP A 250 3.61 -13.58 2.79
CA TRP A 250 2.87 -12.51 3.45
C TRP A 250 1.99 -12.98 4.62
N CYS A 251 1.47 -14.21 4.59
CA CYS A 251 0.82 -14.79 5.76
C CYS A 251 1.83 -15.00 6.89
N ARG A 252 2.97 -15.63 6.58
CA ARG A 252 4.02 -15.90 7.58
C ARG A 252 4.63 -14.61 8.13
N GLU A 253 4.85 -13.60 7.28
CA GLU A 253 5.33 -12.28 7.71
C GLU A 253 4.34 -11.59 8.66
N ARG A 254 3.04 -11.65 8.36
CA ARG A 254 2.00 -11.11 9.25
C ARG A 254 1.94 -11.85 10.58
N ASP A 255 1.95 -13.17 10.54
CA ASP A 255 1.90 -14.02 11.75
C ASP A 255 3.14 -13.76 12.63
N TRP A 256 4.33 -13.71 12.03
CA TRP A 256 5.56 -13.33 12.72
C TRP A 256 5.44 -11.93 13.35
N ALA A 257 5.01 -10.94 12.60
CA ALA A 257 4.89 -9.57 13.09
C ALA A 257 3.90 -9.43 14.26
N LEU A 258 2.84 -10.27 14.30
CA LEU A 258 1.88 -10.31 15.40
C LEU A 258 2.47 -10.88 16.69
N THR A 259 3.51 -11.74 16.59
CA THR A 259 4.22 -12.33 17.76
C THR A 259 5.35 -11.45 18.28
N CYS A 260 5.72 -10.39 17.54
CA CYS A 260 6.70 -9.41 18.00
C CYS A 260 6.06 -8.42 18.98
N ASP A 261 6.76 -8.18 20.11
CA ASP A 261 6.36 -7.20 21.13
C ASP A 261 6.72 -5.77 20.72
#